data_c0b2f6033fbdd7bb1b69e1857a9ac0d1
#
_entry.id   c0b2f6033fbdd7bb1b69e1857a9ac0d1
#
_cell.length_a   1.000
_cell.length_b   1.000
_cell.length_c   1.000
_cell.angle_alpha   90.00
_cell.angle_beta   90.00
_cell.angle_gamma   90.00
#
_symmetry.space_group_name_H-M   'P 1'
#
loop_
_entity.id
_entity.type
_entity.pdbx_description
1 polymer ?
#
loop_
_entity_poly.entity_id
_entity_poly.type
_entity_poly.pdbx_seq_one_letter_code
_entity_poly.pdbx_strand_id
1 'polypeptide(L)'
;TVTVLNKYLPNYGIEVSYVSAGDPDSWEAAIKPNTKMIYLETPTNPGLDIIDLAFVNTLAKKHNILLNVDNCFATPVNQRPIDFGADLVIHSATKWIDGQGRVLGGVIVGKKELIQQIYLFCRSTGPALSPFNAWVLSKSLETLDVRMERHAANALHIAKALEGHAKISWLKYPFLPSHPQHAIAVKQMKNGGGLVSFNLSGGLESGRAFLNNLKMLSLTANLGDTRSIASHPASTT
;
A
#
# COMPACT_ATOMS: atom_id res chain seq x y z
N THR A 1 -2.08 6.89 8.05
CA THR A 1 -2.57 5.80 8.93
C THR A 1 -1.91 5.85 10.29
N VAL A 2 -0.57 5.90 10.42
CA VAL A 2 0.17 5.92 11.71
C VAL A 2 -0.33 7.03 12.65
N THR A 3 -0.56 8.23 12.14
CA THR A 3 -1.12 9.33 12.96
C THR A 3 -2.50 8.99 13.54
N VAL A 4 -3.35 8.33 12.77
CA VAL A 4 -4.68 7.89 13.25
C VAL A 4 -4.51 6.87 14.36
N LEU A 5 -3.64 5.88 14.14
CA LEU A 5 -3.39 4.81 15.11
C LEU A 5 -2.80 5.35 16.43
N ASN A 6 -1.85 6.28 16.35
CA ASN A 6 -1.11 6.75 17.54
C ASN A 6 -1.78 7.93 18.27
N LYS A 7 -2.49 8.80 17.53
CA LYS A 7 -3.00 10.05 18.09
C LYS A 7 -4.50 10.04 18.34
N TYR A 8 -5.26 9.39 17.47
CA TYR A 8 -6.72 9.49 17.54
C TYR A 8 -7.38 8.26 18.16
N LEU A 9 -6.98 7.05 17.79
CA LEU A 9 -7.61 5.84 18.30
C LEU A 9 -7.49 5.66 19.84
N PRO A 10 -6.38 6.05 20.50
CA PRO A 10 -6.30 6.00 21.96
C PRO A 10 -7.38 6.81 22.67
N ASN A 11 -7.86 7.91 22.08
CA ASN A 11 -8.96 8.72 22.65
C ASN A 11 -10.29 7.96 22.69
N TYR A 12 -10.39 6.85 21.97
CA TYR A 12 -11.55 5.97 21.95
C TYR A 12 -11.31 4.64 22.68
N GLY A 13 -10.24 4.56 23.48
CA GLY A 13 -9.88 3.35 24.22
C GLY A 13 -9.34 2.21 23.34
N ILE A 14 -8.86 2.51 22.14
CA ILE A 14 -8.27 1.53 21.23
C ILE A 14 -6.75 1.55 21.36
N GLU A 15 -6.18 0.43 21.81
CA GLU A 15 -4.74 0.22 21.87
C GLU A 15 -4.21 -0.32 20.56
N VAL A 16 -2.99 0.06 20.19
CA VAL A 16 -2.29 -0.41 19.00
C VAL A 16 -0.94 -1.01 19.39
N SER A 17 -0.69 -2.22 18.89
CA SER A 17 0.63 -2.88 18.97
C SER A 17 1.23 -2.93 17.58
N TYR A 18 2.49 -2.56 17.45
CA TYR A 18 3.22 -2.65 16.19
C TYR A 18 4.06 -3.92 16.13
N VAL A 19 4.14 -4.50 14.92
CA VAL A 19 4.92 -5.69 14.64
C VAL A 19 5.86 -5.44 13.46
N SER A 20 6.95 -6.18 13.39
CA SER A 20 7.88 -6.13 12.26
C SER A 20 7.34 -6.97 11.10
N ALA A 21 7.29 -6.39 9.90
CA ALA A 21 6.87 -7.12 8.70
C ALA A 21 7.78 -8.32 8.37
N GLY A 22 9.07 -8.23 8.71
CA GLY A 22 10.06 -9.26 8.44
C GLY A 22 10.24 -10.31 9.55
N ASP A 23 9.49 -10.22 10.65
CA ASP A 23 9.61 -11.12 11.81
C ASP A 23 8.26 -11.76 12.12
N PRO A 24 8.00 -12.98 11.59
CA PRO A 24 6.73 -13.69 11.82
C PRO A 24 6.41 -13.96 13.29
N ASP A 25 7.41 -14.18 14.13
CA ASP A 25 7.22 -14.50 15.55
C ASP A 25 6.69 -13.27 16.33
N SER A 26 7.06 -12.06 15.91
CA SER A 26 6.56 -10.82 16.50
C SER A 26 5.05 -10.65 16.38
N TRP A 27 4.44 -11.23 15.34
CA TRP A 27 3.01 -11.12 15.09
C TRP A 27 2.19 -11.88 16.12
N GLU A 28 2.54 -13.13 16.40
CA GLU A 28 1.84 -13.92 17.40
C GLU A 28 2.06 -13.38 18.81
N ALA A 29 3.28 -12.98 19.14
CA ALA A 29 3.62 -12.40 20.44
C ALA A 29 2.87 -11.09 20.74
N ALA A 30 2.47 -10.33 19.71
CA ALA A 30 1.73 -9.08 19.87
C ALA A 30 0.22 -9.27 20.08
N ILE A 31 -0.32 -10.47 19.86
CA ILE A 31 -1.75 -10.74 20.02
C ILE A 31 -2.11 -10.82 21.50
N LYS A 32 -3.07 -10.03 21.89
CA LYS A 32 -3.63 -9.97 23.26
C LYS A 32 -5.07 -10.52 23.27
N PRO A 33 -5.62 -10.91 24.45
CA PRO A 33 -7.01 -11.38 24.54
C PRO A 33 -8.06 -10.37 24.03
N ASN A 34 -7.75 -9.09 24.05
CA ASN A 34 -8.61 -8.00 23.54
C ASN A 34 -8.29 -7.58 22.11
N THR A 35 -7.36 -8.22 21.40
CA THR A 35 -7.08 -7.94 19.98
C THR A 35 -8.29 -8.25 19.13
N LYS A 36 -8.71 -7.30 18.30
CA LYS A 36 -9.89 -7.40 17.43
C LYS A 36 -9.55 -7.42 15.95
N MET A 37 -8.42 -6.81 15.57
CA MET A 37 -8.07 -6.65 14.17
C MET A 37 -6.55 -6.66 13.99
N ILE A 38 -6.10 -7.33 12.93
CA ILE A 38 -4.80 -7.12 12.32
C ILE A 38 -5.00 -6.16 11.15
N TYR A 39 -4.26 -5.04 11.16
CA TYR A 39 -4.20 -4.08 10.06
C TYR A 39 -2.80 -4.12 9.47
N LEU A 40 -2.69 -4.32 8.17
CA LEU A 40 -1.42 -4.32 7.47
C LEU A 40 -1.52 -3.64 6.11
N GLU A 41 -0.38 -3.21 5.58
CA GLU A 41 -0.20 -2.71 4.23
C GLU A 41 0.84 -3.59 3.51
N THR A 42 0.51 -4.09 2.33
CA THR A 42 1.45 -4.87 1.51
C THR A 42 1.18 -4.67 0.01
N PRO A 43 2.20 -4.23 -0.78
CA PRO A 43 3.55 -3.80 -0.38
C PRO A 43 3.56 -2.62 0.60
N THR A 44 4.54 -2.57 1.51
CA THR A 44 4.60 -1.53 2.55
C THR A 44 5.07 -0.18 2.00
N ASN A 45 4.59 0.91 2.62
CA ASN A 45 5.01 2.28 2.30
C ASN A 45 6.05 2.76 3.34
N PRO A 46 7.26 3.20 2.95
CA PRO A 46 7.77 3.32 1.58
C PRO A 46 8.67 2.15 1.14
N GLY A 47 8.88 1.17 1.99
CA GLY A 47 9.92 0.15 1.84
C GLY A 47 9.64 -0.92 0.79
N LEU A 48 8.38 -1.09 0.35
CA LEU A 48 7.91 -2.13 -0.55
C LEU A 48 8.14 -3.56 -0.03
N ASP A 49 8.23 -3.74 1.29
CA ASP A 49 8.28 -5.07 1.88
C ASP A 49 6.95 -5.81 1.64
N ILE A 50 7.05 -7.11 1.42
CA ILE A 50 5.89 -7.97 1.14
C ILE A 50 5.59 -8.81 2.37
N ILE A 51 4.36 -8.71 2.86
CA ILE A 51 3.85 -9.50 3.97
C ILE A 51 3.09 -10.69 3.39
N ASP A 52 3.35 -11.90 3.87
CA ASP A 52 2.65 -13.12 3.45
C ASP A 52 1.20 -13.10 3.97
N LEU A 53 0.26 -12.84 3.07
CA LEU A 53 -1.16 -12.76 3.40
C LEU A 53 -1.72 -14.10 3.88
N ALA A 54 -1.24 -15.22 3.37
CA ALA A 54 -1.70 -16.55 3.79
C ALA A 54 -1.25 -16.86 5.23
N PHE A 55 -0.02 -16.48 5.59
CA PHE A 55 0.47 -16.58 6.97
C PHE A 55 -0.38 -15.75 7.92
N VAL A 56 -0.57 -14.45 7.62
CA VAL A 56 -1.32 -13.55 8.52
C VAL A 56 -2.79 -13.97 8.62
N ASN A 57 -3.41 -14.44 7.53
CA ASN A 57 -4.77 -14.97 7.58
C ASN A 57 -4.88 -16.22 8.49
N THR A 58 -3.88 -17.11 8.44
CA THR A 58 -3.85 -18.29 9.33
C THR A 58 -3.79 -17.86 10.79
N LEU A 59 -2.97 -16.87 11.10
CA LEU A 59 -2.85 -16.30 12.42
C LEU A 59 -4.17 -15.61 12.87
N ALA A 60 -4.76 -14.78 12.01
CA ALA A 60 -6.03 -14.11 12.29
C ALA A 60 -7.15 -15.10 12.60
N LYS A 61 -7.26 -16.17 11.82
CA LYS A 61 -8.24 -17.24 12.05
C LYS A 61 -8.00 -18.00 13.35
N LYS A 62 -6.75 -18.32 13.67
CA LYS A 62 -6.37 -19.01 14.91
C LYS A 62 -6.89 -18.27 16.15
N HIS A 63 -6.85 -16.94 16.12
CA HIS A 63 -7.25 -16.08 17.23
C HIS A 63 -8.64 -15.46 17.07
N ASN A 64 -9.38 -15.81 16.02
CA ASN A 64 -10.72 -15.26 15.70
C ASN A 64 -10.73 -13.71 15.67
N ILE A 65 -9.75 -13.11 15.01
CA ILE A 65 -9.60 -11.67 14.81
C ILE A 65 -9.72 -11.30 13.33
N LEU A 66 -10.15 -10.08 13.04
CA LEU A 66 -10.34 -9.62 11.67
C LEU A 66 -9.00 -9.30 11.00
N LEU A 67 -8.89 -9.62 9.73
CA LEU A 67 -7.77 -9.20 8.88
C LEU A 67 -8.21 -8.10 7.92
N ASN A 68 -7.64 -6.90 8.09
CA ASN A 68 -7.83 -5.74 7.21
C ASN A 68 -6.53 -5.41 6.48
N VAL A 69 -6.59 -5.36 5.16
CA VAL A 69 -5.42 -5.12 4.30
C VAL A 69 -5.56 -3.81 3.54
N ASP A 70 -4.61 -2.90 3.73
CA ASP A 70 -4.42 -1.76 2.83
C ASP A 70 -3.71 -2.25 1.56
N ASN A 71 -4.46 -2.25 0.46
CA ASN A 71 -4.00 -2.76 -0.84
C ASN A 71 -3.76 -1.61 -1.85
N CYS A 72 -3.51 -0.41 -1.32
CA CYS A 72 -3.40 0.79 -2.15
C CYS A 72 -2.28 0.67 -3.18
N PHE A 73 -1.10 0.16 -2.79
CA PHE A 73 0.07 0.08 -3.68
C PHE A 73 -0.08 -0.97 -4.78
N ALA A 74 -0.67 -2.12 -4.45
CA ALA A 74 -0.84 -3.20 -5.42
C ALA A 74 -2.04 -2.98 -6.35
N THR A 75 -3.13 -2.38 -5.87
CA THR A 75 -4.45 -2.35 -6.53
C THR A 75 -5.10 -3.73 -6.66
N PRO A 76 -6.40 -3.82 -6.96
CA PRO A 76 -7.04 -5.12 -7.18
C PRO A 76 -6.57 -5.83 -8.46
N VAL A 77 -5.86 -5.12 -9.35
CA VAL A 77 -5.26 -5.69 -10.57
C VAL A 77 -4.07 -6.59 -10.22
N ASN A 78 -3.23 -6.15 -9.30
CA ASN A 78 -1.99 -6.86 -8.98
C ASN A 78 -2.11 -7.80 -7.80
N GLN A 79 -2.99 -7.49 -6.84
CA GLN A 79 -3.15 -8.30 -5.63
C GLN A 79 -4.59 -8.24 -5.14
N ARG A 80 -5.14 -9.38 -4.75
CA ARG A 80 -6.51 -9.51 -4.25
C ARG A 80 -6.50 -10.16 -2.86
N PRO A 81 -6.32 -9.39 -1.79
CA PRO A 81 -6.19 -9.93 -0.43
C PRO A 81 -7.40 -10.77 0.02
N ILE A 82 -8.60 -10.53 -0.53
CA ILE A 82 -9.78 -11.36 -0.26
C ILE A 82 -9.54 -12.83 -0.63
N ASP A 83 -8.84 -13.10 -1.73
CA ASP A 83 -8.55 -14.46 -2.18
C ASP A 83 -7.59 -15.19 -1.20
N PHE A 84 -6.88 -14.44 -0.36
CA PHE A 84 -6.01 -14.91 0.71
C PHE A 84 -6.69 -14.89 2.10
N GLY A 85 -7.98 -14.57 2.16
CA GLY A 85 -8.80 -14.64 3.36
C GLY A 85 -8.91 -13.35 4.17
N ALA A 86 -8.50 -12.21 3.62
CA ALA A 86 -8.77 -10.91 4.25
C ALA A 86 -10.29 -10.68 4.43
N ASP A 87 -10.68 -10.15 5.57
CA ASP A 87 -12.08 -9.82 5.87
C ASP A 87 -12.47 -8.47 5.26
N LEU A 88 -11.52 -7.54 5.25
CA LEU A 88 -11.65 -6.20 4.68
C LEU A 88 -10.41 -5.87 3.86
N VAL A 89 -10.61 -5.15 2.77
CA VAL A 89 -9.54 -4.55 1.95
C VAL A 89 -9.88 -3.10 1.72
N ILE A 90 -8.90 -2.23 1.94
CA ILE A 90 -9.07 -0.79 1.73
C ILE A 90 -8.15 -0.30 0.62
N HIS A 91 -8.61 0.73 -0.07
CA HIS A 91 -7.86 1.44 -1.10
C HIS A 91 -8.03 2.94 -0.93
N SER A 92 -6.94 3.69 -0.96
CA SER A 92 -7.00 5.09 -1.28
C SER A 92 -7.29 5.23 -2.78
N ALA A 93 -8.57 5.47 -3.12
CA ALA A 93 -8.97 5.63 -4.51
C ALA A 93 -8.36 6.89 -5.15
N THR A 94 -7.92 7.84 -4.33
CA THR A 94 -7.11 9.01 -4.70
C THR A 94 -5.84 8.66 -5.50
N LYS A 95 -5.31 7.44 -5.33
CA LYS A 95 -4.04 6.98 -5.91
C LYS A 95 -4.28 6.34 -7.29
N TRP A 96 -3.91 5.09 -7.46
CA TRP A 96 -4.00 4.36 -8.74
C TRP A 96 -5.41 4.24 -9.31
N ILE A 97 -6.46 4.20 -8.45
CA ILE A 97 -7.83 4.10 -8.94
C ILE A 97 -8.20 5.35 -9.73
N ASP A 98 -7.99 6.55 -9.17
CA ASP A 98 -8.13 7.79 -9.94
C ASP A 98 -7.10 7.88 -11.07
N GLY A 99 -5.83 7.68 -10.76
CA GLY A 99 -4.72 7.57 -11.71
C GLY A 99 -4.26 8.89 -12.33
N GLN A 100 -4.83 10.02 -11.98
CA GLN A 100 -4.48 11.33 -12.58
C GLN A 100 -4.47 12.50 -11.58
N GLY A 101 -4.60 12.24 -10.28
CA GLY A 101 -4.59 13.27 -9.23
C GLY A 101 -5.76 14.25 -9.31
N ARG A 102 -6.95 13.78 -9.75
CA ARG A 102 -8.13 14.63 -9.99
C ARG A 102 -9.06 14.71 -8.79
N VAL A 103 -9.24 13.60 -8.07
CA VAL A 103 -10.24 13.49 -7.01
C VAL A 103 -9.73 12.72 -5.81
N LEU A 104 -10.30 13.03 -4.65
CA LEU A 104 -10.09 12.28 -3.42
C LEU A 104 -11.20 11.26 -3.26
N GLY A 105 -10.83 10.05 -2.80
CA GLY A 105 -11.80 9.01 -2.48
C GLY A 105 -11.15 7.82 -1.80
N GLY A 106 -11.99 6.99 -1.21
CA GLY A 106 -11.62 5.71 -0.60
C GLY A 106 -12.59 4.62 -1.01
N VAL A 107 -12.10 3.39 -1.01
CA VAL A 107 -12.93 2.19 -1.26
C VAL A 107 -12.63 1.18 -0.18
N ILE A 108 -13.68 0.60 0.38
CA ILE A 108 -13.62 -0.54 1.30
C ILE A 108 -14.40 -1.67 0.68
N VAL A 109 -13.79 -2.84 0.55
CA VAL A 109 -14.45 -4.07 0.10
C VAL A 109 -14.24 -5.18 1.14
N GLY A 110 -15.18 -6.11 1.24
CA GLY A 110 -15.08 -7.19 2.22
C GLY A 110 -16.38 -7.94 2.42
N LYS A 111 -16.48 -8.64 3.54
CA LYS A 111 -17.66 -9.41 3.92
C LYS A 111 -18.88 -8.49 4.04
N LYS A 112 -20.00 -8.92 3.48
CA LYS A 112 -21.25 -8.14 3.41
C LYS A 112 -21.68 -7.59 4.77
N GLU A 113 -21.57 -8.38 5.82
CA GLU A 113 -21.97 -8.02 7.18
C GLU A 113 -21.12 -6.88 7.75
N LEU A 114 -19.81 -6.90 7.48
CA LEU A 114 -18.88 -5.84 7.89
C LEU A 114 -19.12 -4.57 7.07
N ILE A 115 -19.29 -4.70 5.76
CA ILE A 115 -19.58 -3.56 4.89
C ILE A 115 -20.91 -2.89 5.28
N GLN A 116 -21.92 -3.67 5.66
CA GLN A 116 -23.20 -3.13 6.13
C GLN A 116 -23.03 -2.29 7.42
N GLN A 117 -22.21 -2.75 8.36
CA GLN A 117 -21.92 -2.00 9.59
C GLN A 117 -21.19 -0.68 9.28
N ILE A 118 -20.16 -0.74 8.40
CA ILE A 118 -19.41 0.45 7.96
C ILE A 118 -20.35 1.43 7.24
N TYR A 119 -21.23 0.94 6.36
CA TYR A 119 -22.20 1.76 5.65
C TYR A 119 -23.14 2.49 6.63
N LEU A 120 -23.69 1.80 7.62
CA LEU A 120 -24.57 2.40 8.62
C LEU A 120 -23.83 3.44 9.47
N PHE A 121 -22.58 3.18 9.82
CA PHE A 121 -21.72 4.15 10.53
C PHE A 121 -21.50 5.40 9.68
N CYS A 122 -21.11 5.25 8.41
CA CYS A 122 -20.90 6.39 7.50
C CYS A 122 -22.19 7.19 7.29
N ARG A 123 -23.31 6.50 7.11
CA ARG A 123 -24.63 7.15 6.97
C ARG A 123 -24.99 7.99 8.20
N SER A 124 -24.63 7.53 9.40
CA SER A 124 -24.96 8.20 10.66
C SER A 124 -23.99 9.32 11.01
N THR A 125 -22.73 9.23 10.57
CA THR A 125 -21.65 10.18 10.91
C THR A 125 -21.34 11.18 9.79
N GLY A 126 -21.88 10.98 8.58
CA GLY A 126 -21.89 11.92 7.48
C GLY A 126 -20.82 11.77 6.39
N PRO A 127 -19.73 10.95 6.52
CA PRO A 127 -18.81 10.79 5.41
C PRO A 127 -19.51 10.27 4.15
N ALA A 128 -19.41 11.04 3.07
CA ALA A 128 -20.00 10.68 1.79
C ALA A 128 -19.08 11.10 0.64
N LEU A 129 -18.94 10.22 -0.34
CA LEU A 129 -18.24 10.56 -1.57
C LEU A 129 -19.16 11.43 -2.44
N SER A 130 -18.64 12.52 -2.99
CA SER A 130 -19.44 13.36 -3.90
C SER A 130 -19.81 12.56 -5.16
N PRO A 131 -21.00 12.78 -5.74
CA PRO A 131 -21.42 12.11 -6.97
C PRO A 131 -20.44 12.35 -8.14
N PHE A 132 -19.85 13.53 -8.24
CA PHE A 132 -18.83 13.83 -9.25
C PHE A 132 -17.57 12.98 -9.06
N ASN A 133 -17.04 12.90 -7.82
CA ASN A 133 -15.87 12.08 -7.53
C ASN A 133 -16.17 10.59 -7.80
N ALA A 134 -17.37 10.12 -7.43
CA ALA A 134 -17.81 8.75 -7.70
C ALA A 134 -17.82 8.44 -9.20
N TRP A 135 -18.34 9.36 -10.01
CA TRP A 135 -18.35 9.23 -11.46
C TRP A 135 -16.94 9.18 -12.04
N VAL A 136 -16.05 10.12 -11.64
CA VAL A 136 -14.64 10.13 -12.09
C VAL A 136 -13.95 8.81 -11.74
N LEU A 137 -14.10 8.33 -10.50
CA LEU A 137 -13.48 7.08 -10.05
C LEU A 137 -14.03 5.87 -10.82
N SER A 138 -15.34 5.82 -11.05
CA SER A 138 -15.98 4.77 -11.86
C SER A 138 -15.39 4.72 -13.27
N LYS A 139 -15.26 5.89 -13.93
CA LYS A 139 -14.66 5.96 -15.26
C LYS A 139 -13.16 5.61 -15.26
N SER A 140 -12.47 5.93 -14.21
CA SER A 140 -11.05 5.60 -14.08
C SER A 140 -10.80 4.10 -13.91
N LEU A 141 -11.71 3.38 -13.27
CA LEU A 141 -11.63 1.92 -13.13
C LEU A 141 -11.62 1.20 -14.48
N GLU A 142 -12.29 1.74 -15.50
CA GLU A 142 -12.34 1.15 -16.84
C GLU A 142 -10.95 1.01 -17.49
N THR A 143 -9.97 1.82 -17.07
CA THR A 143 -8.60 1.81 -17.59
C THR A 143 -7.56 1.33 -16.57
N LEU A 144 -7.98 0.93 -15.37
CA LEU A 144 -7.05 0.59 -14.30
C LEU A 144 -6.11 -0.55 -14.68
N ASP A 145 -6.62 -1.60 -15.32
CA ASP A 145 -5.82 -2.78 -15.69
C ASP A 145 -4.69 -2.40 -16.67
N VAL A 146 -5.02 -1.75 -17.78
CA VAL A 146 -4.02 -1.34 -18.79
C VAL A 146 -3.01 -0.33 -18.23
N ARG A 147 -3.43 0.56 -17.32
CA ARG A 147 -2.52 1.48 -16.65
C ARG A 147 -1.54 0.72 -15.74
N MET A 148 -2.05 -0.20 -14.93
CA MET A 148 -1.21 -0.97 -14.00
C MET A 148 -0.24 -1.89 -14.73
N GLU A 149 -0.62 -2.50 -15.84
CA GLU A 149 0.30 -3.26 -16.69
C GLU A 149 1.45 -2.39 -17.21
N ARG A 150 1.15 -1.21 -17.73
CA ARG A 150 2.19 -0.30 -18.22
C ARG A 150 3.08 0.23 -17.09
N HIS A 151 2.51 0.61 -15.96
CA HIS A 151 3.26 1.05 -14.79
C HIS A 151 4.22 -0.05 -14.30
N ALA A 152 3.73 -1.29 -14.19
CA ALA A 152 4.54 -2.40 -13.74
C ALA A 152 5.69 -2.74 -14.71
N ALA A 153 5.42 -2.71 -16.02
CA ALA A 153 6.45 -2.93 -17.03
C ALA A 153 7.53 -1.84 -16.97
N ASN A 154 7.14 -0.57 -16.84
CA ASN A 154 8.06 0.54 -16.73
C ASN A 154 8.87 0.48 -15.42
N ALA A 155 8.22 0.19 -14.29
CA ALA A 155 8.88 0.08 -13.00
C ALA A 155 9.90 -1.07 -12.96
N LEU A 156 9.55 -2.24 -13.52
CA LEU A 156 10.48 -3.36 -13.63
C LEU A 156 11.71 -3.01 -14.49
N HIS A 157 11.48 -2.31 -15.62
CA HIS A 157 12.57 -1.87 -16.49
C HIS A 157 13.52 -0.92 -15.76
N ILE A 158 12.98 0.07 -15.05
CA ILE A 158 13.75 1.02 -14.24
C ILE A 158 14.49 0.30 -13.10
N ALA A 159 13.82 -0.59 -12.39
CA ALA A 159 14.40 -1.34 -11.29
C ALA A 159 15.60 -2.17 -11.74
N LYS A 160 15.49 -2.88 -12.88
CA LYS A 160 16.61 -3.63 -13.48
C LYS A 160 17.76 -2.73 -13.91
N ALA A 161 17.48 -1.54 -14.47
CA ALA A 161 18.50 -0.62 -14.90
C ALA A 161 19.25 0.04 -13.73
N LEU A 162 18.60 0.17 -12.58
CA LEU A 162 19.17 0.77 -11.38
C LEU A 162 19.82 -0.25 -10.43
N GLU A 163 19.48 -1.54 -10.59
CA GLU A 163 20.02 -2.61 -9.75
C GLU A 163 21.56 -2.69 -9.90
N GLY A 164 22.26 -2.70 -8.77
CA GLY A 164 23.73 -2.71 -8.76
C GLY A 164 24.40 -1.37 -9.10
N HIS A 165 23.66 -0.28 -9.28
CA HIS A 165 24.24 1.03 -9.56
C HIS A 165 25.07 1.54 -8.37
N ALA A 166 26.32 1.99 -8.60
CA ALA A 166 27.30 2.34 -7.57
C ALA A 166 26.84 3.42 -6.56
N LYS A 167 25.90 4.28 -6.94
CA LYS A 167 25.34 5.32 -6.07
C LYS A 167 24.09 4.89 -5.31
N ILE A 168 23.65 3.65 -5.45
CA ILE A 168 22.45 3.10 -4.79
C ILE A 168 22.92 2.07 -3.76
N SER A 169 22.61 2.30 -2.49
CA SER A 169 22.98 1.40 -1.40
C SER A 169 22.03 0.22 -1.27
N TRP A 170 20.75 0.39 -1.59
CA TRP A 170 19.78 -0.66 -1.76
C TRP A 170 18.64 -0.22 -2.69
N LEU A 171 18.04 -1.19 -3.35
CA LEU A 171 16.86 -1.02 -4.20
C LEU A 171 15.89 -2.15 -3.91
N LYS A 172 14.59 -1.83 -3.84
CA LYS A 172 13.52 -2.80 -3.69
C LYS A 172 12.48 -2.63 -4.80
N TYR A 173 12.18 -3.72 -5.45
CA TYR A 173 11.04 -3.90 -6.34
C TYR A 173 10.56 -5.35 -6.22
N PRO A 174 9.30 -5.62 -5.92
CA PRO A 174 8.82 -6.96 -5.51
C PRO A 174 9.15 -8.10 -6.48
N PHE A 175 9.24 -7.80 -7.76
CA PHE A 175 9.52 -8.77 -8.82
C PHE A 175 10.98 -8.81 -9.30
N LEU A 176 11.91 -8.20 -8.58
CA LEU A 176 13.34 -8.49 -8.74
C LEU A 176 13.70 -9.73 -7.92
N PRO A 177 14.51 -10.66 -8.47
CA PRO A 177 14.99 -11.81 -7.71
C PRO A 177 15.79 -11.44 -6.46
N SER A 178 16.40 -10.26 -6.44
CA SER A 178 17.12 -9.71 -5.28
C SER A 178 16.22 -9.20 -4.16
N HIS A 179 14.91 -9.09 -4.38
CA HIS A 179 13.98 -8.64 -3.33
C HIS A 179 13.87 -9.70 -2.22
N PRO A 180 14.01 -9.33 -0.92
CA PRO A 180 14.02 -10.29 0.19
C PRO A 180 12.79 -11.20 0.24
N GLN A 181 11.62 -10.69 -0.12
CA GLN A 181 10.37 -11.44 -0.15
C GLN A 181 9.89 -11.76 -1.58
N HIS A 182 10.81 -11.89 -2.56
CA HIS A 182 10.46 -12.17 -3.95
C HIS A 182 9.54 -13.40 -4.10
N ALA A 183 9.85 -14.49 -3.42
CA ALA A 183 9.04 -15.72 -3.48
C ALA A 183 7.60 -15.51 -3.00
N ILE A 184 7.39 -14.67 -1.98
CA ILE A 184 6.05 -14.31 -1.48
C ILE A 184 5.35 -13.42 -2.51
N ALA A 185 6.05 -12.42 -3.05
CA ALA A 185 5.50 -11.51 -4.05
C ALA A 185 4.98 -12.27 -5.28
N VAL A 186 5.78 -13.16 -5.85
CA VAL A 186 5.40 -13.97 -7.03
C VAL A 186 4.21 -14.89 -6.75
N LYS A 187 4.07 -15.38 -5.51
CA LYS A 187 2.97 -16.24 -5.11
C LYS A 187 1.64 -15.50 -4.97
N GLN A 188 1.67 -14.23 -4.51
CA GLN A 188 0.44 -13.50 -4.16
C GLN A 188 0.10 -12.31 -5.05
N MET A 189 1.03 -11.88 -5.92
CA MET A 189 0.84 -10.72 -6.80
C MET A 189 0.96 -11.14 -8.27
N LYS A 190 0.22 -10.47 -9.16
CA LYS A 190 0.30 -10.66 -10.63
C LYS A 190 1.61 -10.10 -11.19
N ASN A 191 2.08 -8.96 -10.64
CA ASN A 191 3.34 -8.30 -10.99
C ASN A 191 3.80 -7.39 -9.84
N GLY A 192 4.97 -6.75 -9.97
CA GLY A 192 5.59 -5.95 -8.90
C GLY A 192 4.99 -4.56 -8.67
N GLY A 193 3.96 -4.17 -9.44
CA GLY A 193 3.34 -2.85 -9.33
C GLY A 193 4.15 -1.73 -9.98
N GLY A 194 3.70 -0.49 -9.76
CA GLY A 194 4.22 0.70 -10.40
C GLY A 194 5.22 1.53 -9.58
N LEU A 195 5.72 1.01 -8.47
CA LEU A 195 6.62 1.71 -7.55
C LEU A 195 7.99 1.05 -7.50
N VAL A 196 9.04 1.86 -7.45
CA VAL A 196 10.42 1.43 -7.18
C VAL A 196 10.92 2.22 -5.98
N SER A 197 11.45 1.54 -4.97
CA SER A 197 12.02 2.16 -3.79
C SER A 197 13.53 1.91 -3.76
N PHE A 198 14.31 2.97 -3.54
CA PHE A 198 15.77 2.84 -3.44
C PHE A 198 16.36 3.90 -2.51
N ASN A 199 17.55 3.63 -2.00
CA ASN A 199 18.30 4.55 -1.17
C ASN A 199 19.61 4.93 -1.83
N LEU A 200 19.91 6.24 -1.87
CA LEU A 200 21.15 6.75 -2.43
C LEU A 200 22.27 6.73 -1.39
N SER A 201 23.44 6.30 -1.80
CA SER A 201 24.66 6.48 -1.02
C SER A 201 24.93 7.98 -0.83
N GLY A 202 25.24 8.40 0.42
CA GLY A 202 25.44 9.82 0.75
C GLY A 202 24.24 10.51 1.42
N GLY A 203 23.18 9.73 1.78
CA GLY A 203 22.12 10.17 2.67
C GLY A 203 21.23 11.28 2.12
N LEU A 204 20.71 12.11 3.03
CA LEU A 204 19.69 13.13 2.74
C LEU A 204 20.10 14.13 1.65
N GLU A 205 21.36 14.58 1.66
CA GLU A 205 21.84 15.57 0.68
C GLU A 205 21.93 14.98 -0.74
N SER A 206 22.32 13.70 -0.86
CA SER A 206 22.27 13.00 -2.15
C SER A 206 20.84 12.85 -2.66
N GLY A 207 19.88 12.56 -1.77
CA GLY A 207 18.46 12.52 -2.11
C GLY A 207 17.95 13.87 -2.62
N ARG A 208 18.25 14.96 -1.93
CA ARG A 208 17.92 16.33 -2.36
C ARG A 208 18.55 16.69 -3.70
N ALA A 209 19.84 16.43 -3.87
CA ALA A 209 20.54 16.68 -5.13
C ALA A 209 19.93 15.88 -6.29
N PHE A 210 19.59 14.61 -6.07
CA PHE A 210 18.90 13.78 -7.06
C PHE A 210 17.58 14.41 -7.48
N LEU A 211 16.71 14.73 -6.53
CA LEU A 211 15.38 15.30 -6.81
C LEU A 211 15.45 16.64 -7.54
N ASN A 212 16.37 17.52 -7.14
CA ASN A 212 16.54 18.84 -7.75
C ASN A 212 17.07 18.78 -9.19
N ASN A 213 17.68 17.68 -9.60
CA ASN A 213 18.18 17.46 -10.96
C ASN A 213 17.20 16.69 -11.87
N LEU A 214 16.06 16.26 -11.35
CA LEU A 214 15.03 15.61 -12.17
C LEU A 214 14.43 16.60 -13.16
N LYS A 215 14.35 16.19 -14.44
CA LYS A 215 13.77 17.01 -15.52
C LYS A 215 12.39 16.52 -15.97
N MET A 216 12.19 15.21 -15.98
CA MET A 216 10.97 14.59 -16.48
C MET A 216 9.98 14.19 -15.36
N LEU A 217 10.51 13.85 -14.18
CA LEU A 217 9.69 13.39 -13.07
C LEU A 217 9.19 14.57 -12.25
N SER A 218 7.91 14.53 -11.87
CA SER A 218 7.33 15.54 -10.95
C SER A 218 7.68 15.20 -9.51
N LEU A 219 8.20 16.16 -8.77
CA LEU A 219 8.40 16.05 -7.33
C LEU A 219 7.06 16.31 -6.61
N THR A 220 6.54 15.30 -5.94
CA THR A 220 5.29 15.41 -5.17
C THR A 220 5.21 14.29 -4.12
N ALA A 221 4.48 14.55 -3.04
CA ALA A 221 4.19 13.55 -2.01
C ALA A 221 3.05 12.58 -2.40
N ASN A 222 2.46 12.70 -3.59
CA ASN A 222 1.43 11.81 -4.08
C ASN A 222 2.04 10.60 -4.82
N LEU A 223 1.19 9.66 -5.24
CA LEU A 223 1.54 8.52 -6.08
C LEU A 223 0.32 8.06 -6.90
N GLY A 224 0.54 7.18 -7.87
CA GLY A 224 -0.54 6.57 -8.66
C GLY A 224 -1.01 7.41 -9.83
N ASP A 225 -0.24 8.40 -10.23
CA ASP A 225 -0.53 9.26 -11.40
C ASP A 225 -0.01 8.61 -12.70
N THR A 226 -0.59 8.97 -13.83
CA THR A 226 -0.07 8.60 -15.17
C THR A 226 1.26 9.29 -15.49
N ARG A 227 1.57 10.39 -14.82
CA ARG A 227 2.88 11.04 -14.87
C ARG A 227 3.89 10.29 -14.00
N SER A 228 5.16 10.33 -14.40
CA SER A 228 6.26 9.82 -13.57
C SER A 228 6.49 10.76 -12.39
N ILE A 229 6.46 10.22 -11.19
CA ILE A 229 6.54 10.97 -9.92
C ILE A 229 7.73 10.45 -9.12
N ALA A 230 8.42 11.35 -8.44
CA ALA A 230 9.41 11.04 -7.42
C ALA A 230 9.03 11.69 -6.10
N SER A 231 9.28 10.99 -4.99
CA SER A 231 9.14 11.50 -3.64
C SER A 231 10.34 11.11 -2.78
N HIS A 232 10.58 11.85 -1.71
CA HIS A 232 11.67 11.62 -0.78
C HIS A 232 11.09 11.45 0.64
N PRO A 233 10.72 10.23 1.05
CA PRO A 233 10.06 9.99 2.33
C PRO A 233 10.82 10.58 3.52
N ALA A 234 12.15 10.54 3.53
CA ALA A 234 12.98 11.09 4.60
C ALA A 234 12.83 12.62 4.81
N SER A 235 12.19 13.34 3.88
CA SER A 235 11.92 14.78 4.01
C SER A 235 10.43 15.15 3.95
N THR A 236 9.54 14.17 3.73
CA THR A 236 8.09 14.40 3.57
C THR A 236 7.22 13.64 4.58
N THR A 237 7.82 12.77 5.39
CA THR A 237 7.13 11.96 6.44
C THR A 237 7.73 12.21 7.81
#